data_244f9fd3ce9588f0e681e70e3d321b91
#
_entry.id   244f9fd3ce9588f0e681e70e3d321b91
#
_cell.length_a   1.000
_cell.length_b   1.000
_cell.length_c   1.000
_cell.angle_alpha   90.00
_cell.angle_beta   90.00
_cell.angle_gamma   90.00
#
_symmetry.space_group_name_H-M   'P 1'
#
loop_
_entity.id
_entity.type
_entity.pdbx_description
1 polymer ?
#
loop_
_entity_poly.entity_id
_entity_poly.type
_entity_poly.pdbx_seq_one_letter_code
_entity_poly.pdbx_strand_id
1 'polypeptide(L)'
;MSPLALDVVTKTDKTPVLGRMLSKYVGRKTSSIENDITKARNHLRQRGKIMRVVFGIDVSKASSEVAILVNGEKVHGYTIPNDAIGFNRLLGDLKTVHQPEIVFEATGVYSRRLQAFFEDNSYAYIRLNPLESKKQLDSLRVRKTDKIDAEKLATSQFILNRKPSYVQEALYQELRDLSRFYQNLTEDIVCSKNRLHKVLQVTFPELENILSSPTGKQYWNLVMAFPCNSFVLELDDAALRAIIRQSTSKHISENRVTYLVDKLTKLANHSYCAVKKTSPMMEEVKYYAGELLRLSEYRQSVLEKMITLAQPLPEYEILLSIPGIAETTATSIIGELGDIRRFHSANQINAFIGIDLRHYESGDFLAKEHITKRGNPYARKILFKCIHNIASASHTNPCHIADFYEKRKRQSQVTSTKPHTIASIHRLIRTMYYLITHNKLYDYTSTQNR
;
A
#
# COMPACT_ATOMS: atom_id res chain seq x y z
N MET A 1 54.53 1.16 -15.26
CA MET A 1 54.17 0.40 -16.47
C MET A 1 52.69 0.64 -16.71
N SER A 2 52.42 1.24 -17.84
CA SER A 2 51.12 1.82 -18.25
C SER A 2 50.01 0.81 -18.57
N PRO A 3 48.75 1.31 -18.65
CA PRO A 3 47.52 0.55 -18.81
C PRO A 3 47.20 0.30 -20.29
N LEU A 4 46.41 -0.73 -20.55
CA LEU A 4 45.82 -0.97 -21.86
C LEU A 4 44.32 -0.74 -21.79
N ALA A 5 43.90 0.31 -22.47
CA ALA A 5 42.53 0.57 -22.87
C ALA A 5 42.08 -0.44 -23.94
N LEU A 6 40.84 -0.87 -23.84
CA LEU A 6 40.15 -1.56 -24.94
C LEU A 6 38.81 -0.86 -25.19
N ASP A 7 38.88 0.04 -26.18
CA ASP A 7 37.72 0.49 -26.93
C ASP A 7 37.12 -0.64 -27.72
N VAL A 8 35.86 -0.93 -27.56
CA VAL A 8 35.05 -1.69 -28.52
C VAL A 8 33.80 -0.89 -28.85
N VAL A 9 33.95 -0.06 -29.90
CA VAL A 9 32.84 0.44 -30.68
C VAL A 9 32.32 -0.68 -31.57
N THR A 10 31.09 -1.10 -31.36
CA THR A 10 30.35 -1.81 -32.42
C THR A 10 29.00 -1.08 -32.63
N LYS A 11 28.98 -0.27 -33.68
CA LYS A 11 27.77 0.10 -34.38
C LYS A 11 27.08 -1.14 -34.94
N THR A 12 25.86 -1.41 -34.52
CA THR A 12 24.94 -2.19 -35.33
C THR A 12 23.64 -1.41 -35.46
N ASP A 13 23.50 -0.72 -36.58
CA ASP A 13 22.24 -0.25 -37.13
C ASP A 13 21.35 -1.47 -37.40
N LYS A 14 20.34 -1.64 -36.54
CA LYS A 14 19.13 -2.39 -36.85
C LYS A 14 17.93 -1.61 -36.33
N THR A 15 17.46 -0.67 -37.15
CA THR A 15 16.13 -0.15 -37.02
C THR A 15 15.12 -1.30 -37.11
N PRO A 16 14.31 -1.51 -36.07
CA PRO A 16 13.38 -2.64 -36.07
C PRO A 16 12.28 -2.41 -37.14
N VAL A 17 11.93 -3.49 -37.79
CA VAL A 17 10.83 -3.61 -38.75
C VAL A 17 9.47 -3.09 -38.15
N LEU A 18 9.36 -3.00 -36.83
CA LEU A 18 8.23 -2.41 -36.10
C LEU A 18 7.99 -0.93 -36.46
N GLY A 19 9.04 -0.14 -36.69
CA GLY A 19 8.92 1.30 -37.02
C GLY A 19 8.21 1.56 -38.35
N ARG A 20 8.34 0.67 -39.34
CA ARG A 20 7.67 0.80 -40.63
C ARG A 20 6.22 0.34 -40.65
N MET A 21 5.81 -0.56 -39.76
CA MET A 21 4.41 -0.94 -39.60
C MET A 21 3.63 0.12 -38.83
N LEU A 22 4.23 0.75 -37.84
CA LEU A 22 3.61 1.80 -37.04
C LEU A 22 3.33 3.09 -37.84
N SER A 23 4.20 3.47 -38.78
CA SER A 23 3.99 4.67 -39.63
C SER A 23 2.79 4.57 -40.57
N LYS A 24 2.41 3.35 -40.99
CA LYS A 24 1.23 3.12 -41.85
C LYS A 24 -0.12 3.19 -41.11
N TYR A 25 -0.12 2.90 -39.83
CA TYR A 25 -1.37 2.94 -39.00
C TYR A 25 -1.59 4.31 -38.34
N VAL A 26 -0.55 5.04 -37.98
CA VAL A 26 -0.62 6.35 -37.35
C VAL A 26 -1.05 7.44 -38.33
N GLY A 27 -0.65 7.37 -39.60
CA GLY A 27 -0.85 8.45 -40.58
C GLY A 27 -2.28 8.64 -41.12
N ARG A 28 -3.20 7.69 -40.96
CA ARG A 28 -4.56 7.79 -41.53
C ARG A 28 -5.66 8.20 -40.54
N LYS A 29 -5.43 8.14 -39.24
CA LYS A 29 -6.45 8.52 -38.21
C LYS A 29 -6.15 9.82 -37.48
N THR A 30 -4.87 10.24 -37.37
CA THR A 30 -4.48 11.54 -36.80
C THR A 30 -4.99 12.72 -37.64
N SER A 31 -5.03 12.59 -38.97
CA SER A 31 -5.58 13.64 -39.87
C SER A 31 -7.05 13.97 -39.61
N SER A 32 -7.84 13.01 -39.11
CA SER A 32 -9.27 13.24 -38.82
C SER A 32 -9.45 14.08 -37.56
N ILE A 33 -8.69 13.76 -36.50
CA ILE A 33 -8.76 14.46 -35.20
C ILE A 33 -8.18 15.90 -35.32
N GLU A 34 -7.05 16.07 -36.00
CA GLU A 34 -6.47 17.38 -36.30
C GLU A 34 -7.45 18.25 -37.08
N ASN A 35 -8.16 17.65 -38.06
CA ASN A 35 -9.18 18.35 -38.81
C ASN A 35 -10.38 18.75 -37.96
N ASP A 36 -10.85 17.88 -37.07
CA ASP A 36 -11.99 18.17 -36.21
C ASP A 36 -11.64 19.21 -35.15
N ILE A 37 -10.46 19.12 -34.53
CA ILE A 37 -9.94 20.17 -33.63
C ILE A 37 -9.70 21.47 -34.37
N THR A 38 -9.18 21.43 -35.60
CA THR A 38 -8.93 22.63 -36.41
C THR A 38 -10.23 23.30 -36.82
N LYS A 39 -11.25 22.57 -37.21
CA LYS A 39 -12.59 23.11 -37.48
C LYS A 39 -13.19 23.78 -36.26
N ALA A 40 -13.14 23.13 -35.09
CA ALA A 40 -13.59 23.71 -33.83
C ALA A 40 -12.78 24.95 -33.46
N ARG A 41 -11.45 24.95 -33.67
CA ARG A 41 -10.55 26.08 -33.44
C ARG A 41 -10.89 27.27 -34.33
N ASN A 42 -11.16 27.06 -35.62
CA ASN A 42 -11.52 28.15 -36.56
C ASN A 42 -12.88 28.75 -36.22
N HIS A 43 -13.87 27.93 -35.84
CA HIS A 43 -15.19 28.40 -35.41
C HIS A 43 -15.12 29.22 -34.11
N LEU A 44 -14.23 28.88 -33.18
CA LEU A 44 -14.06 29.58 -31.91
C LEU A 44 -13.23 30.84 -32.03
N ARG A 45 -12.20 30.90 -32.93
CA ARG A 45 -11.43 32.11 -33.23
C ARG A 45 -12.34 33.21 -33.75
N GLN A 46 -13.35 32.89 -34.53
CA GLN A 46 -14.35 33.88 -35.01
C GLN A 46 -15.20 34.47 -33.88
N ARG A 47 -15.25 33.83 -32.69
CA ARG A 47 -16.04 34.25 -31.52
C ARG A 47 -15.21 34.83 -30.36
N GLY A 48 -13.87 35.00 -30.50
CA GLY A 48 -12.99 35.55 -29.47
C GLY A 48 -12.92 34.73 -28.17
N LYS A 49 -13.31 33.43 -28.21
CA LYS A 49 -13.31 32.55 -27.03
C LYS A 49 -12.02 31.73 -26.92
N ILE A 50 -11.50 31.63 -25.70
CA ILE A 50 -10.36 30.75 -25.39
C ILE A 50 -10.80 29.30 -25.64
N MET A 51 -10.02 28.55 -26.42
CA MET A 51 -10.28 27.15 -26.69
C MET A 51 -9.80 26.29 -25.51
N ARG A 52 -10.71 25.59 -24.86
CA ARG A 52 -10.44 24.65 -23.77
C ARG A 52 -10.74 23.24 -24.23
N VAL A 53 -9.76 22.34 -24.16
CA VAL A 53 -9.88 20.93 -24.61
C VAL A 53 -9.70 19.99 -23.44
N VAL A 54 -10.66 19.10 -23.23
CA VAL A 54 -10.67 18.12 -22.13
C VAL A 54 -10.76 16.71 -22.71
N PHE A 55 -9.84 15.85 -22.26
CA PHE A 55 -9.81 14.42 -22.50
C PHE A 55 -10.40 13.70 -21.28
N GLY A 56 -11.59 13.12 -21.41
CA GLY A 56 -12.16 12.24 -20.41
C GLY A 56 -11.81 10.79 -20.76
N ILE A 57 -11.30 10.03 -19.80
CA ILE A 57 -10.84 8.67 -20.05
C ILE A 57 -11.46 7.74 -19.01
N ASP A 58 -12.28 6.82 -19.48
CA ASP A 58 -12.78 5.70 -18.67
C ASP A 58 -11.87 4.48 -18.84
N VAL A 59 -11.27 4.03 -17.71
CA VAL A 59 -10.22 3.01 -17.72
C VAL A 59 -10.80 1.67 -17.29
N SER A 60 -10.73 0.67 -18.16
CA SER A 60 -11.02 -0.71 -17.84
C SER A 60 -9.76 -1.59 -17.85
N LYS A 61 -9.89 -2.91 -17.69
CA LYS A 61 -8.76 -3.83 -17.61
C LYS A 61 -7.94 -3.89 -18.91
N ALA A 62 -8.61 -4.06 -20.04
CA ALA A 62 -7.95 -4.31 -21.33
C ALA A 62 -7.88 -3.07 -22.21
N SER A 63 -8.85 -2.15 -22.08
CA SER A 63 -9.00 -0.99 -22.95
C SER A 63 -9.44 0.23 -22.14
N SER A 64 -9.29 1.41 -22.72
CA SER A 64 -9.82 2.66 -22.19
C SER A 64 -10.64 3.35 -23.28
N GLU A 65 -11.78 3.94 -22.88
CA GLU A 65 -12.58 4.80 -23.72
C GLU A 65 -12.11 6.25 -23.54
N VAL A 66 -11.84 6.92 -24.63
CA VAL A 66 -11.39 8.32 -24.66
C VAL A 66 -12.48 9.17 -25.29
N ALA A 67 -12.89 10.23 -24.61
CA ALA A 67 -13.78 11.27 -25.12
C ALA A 67 -13.06 12.61 -25.14
N ILE A 68 -13.06 13.29 -26.27
CA ILE A 68 -12.45 14.61 -26.46
C ILE A 68 -13.56 15.65 -26.59
N LEU A 69 -13.59 16.60 -25.68
CA LEU A 69 -14.53 17.71 -25.68
C LEU A 69 -13.80 19.03 -25.86
N VAL A 70 -14.35 19.88 -26.72
CA VAL A 70 -13.86 21.25 -26.93
C VAL A 70 -14.95 22.22 -26.47
N ASN A 71 -14.62 23.06 -25.47
CA ASN A 71 -15.57 23.98 -24.84
C ASN A 71 -16.92 23.37 -24.42
N GLY A 72 -16.87 22.08 -23.98
CA GLY A 72 -18.06 21.37 -23.52
C GLY A 72 -18.79 20.56 -24.59
N GLU A 73 -18.45 20.70 -25.86
CA GLU A 73 -19.03 19.94 -26.97
C GLU A 73 -18.13 18.76 -27.34
N LYS A 74 -18.71 17.56 -27.47
CA LYS A 74 -17.98 16.37 -27.89
C LYS A 74 -17.59 16.46 -29.35
N VAL A 75 -16.27 16.43 -29.59
CA VAL A 75 -15.70 16.49 -30.95
C VAL A 75 -15.31 15.12 -31.44
N HIS A 76 -14.74 14.28 -30.55
CA HIS A 76 -14.27 12.95 -30.93
C HIS A 76 -14.37 11.97 -29.77
N GLY A 77 -14.34 10.66 -30.08
CA GLY A 77 -14.29 9.59 -29.11
C GLY A 77 -13.85 8.27 -29.73
N TYR A 78 -13.03 7.53 -29.02
CA TYR A 78 -12.48 6.27 -29.49
C TYR A 78 -12.02 5.38 -28.33
N THR A 79 -11.84 4.10 -28.63
CA THR A 79 -11.28 3.12 -27.70
C THR A 79 -9.79 2.92 -28.00
N ILE A 80 -8.98 2.81 -26.96
CA ILE A 80 -7.58 2.40 -27.04
C ILE A 80 -7.34 1.12 -26.22
N PRO A 81 -6.47 0.22 -26.69
CA PRO A 81 -5.94 -0.83 -25.81
C PRO A 81 -5.04 -0.21 -24.74
N ASN A 82 -5.04 -0.81 -23.54
CA ASN A 82 -4.19 -0.35 -22.44
C ASN A 82 -2.75 -0.91 -22.57
N ASP A 83 -2.10 -0.60 -23.68
CA ASP A 83 -0.74 -0.99 -24.04
C ASP A 83 0.04 0.16 -24.69
N ALA A 84 1.28 -0.11 -25.09
CA ALA A 84 2.14 0.89 -25.71
C ALA A 84 1.55 1.46 -27.02
N ILE A 85 0.81 0.65 -27.80
CA ILE A 85 0.20 1.07 -29.06
C ILE A 85 -0.93 2.06 -28.80
N GLY A 86 -1.83 1.71 -27.87
CA GLY A 86 -2.95 2.58 -27.51
C GLY A 86 -2.47 3.89 -26.84
N PHE A 87 -1.48 3.81 -25.98
CA PHE A 87 -0.93 4.99 -25.31
C PHE A 87 -0.17 5.90 -26.28
N ASN A 88 0.58 5.36 -27.27
CA ASN A 88 1.20 6.15 -28.31
C ASN A 88 0.19 6.86 -29.21
N ARG A 89 -0.97 6.24 -29.48
CA ARG A 89 -2.06 6.92 -30.18
C ARG A 89 -2.59 8.08 -29.37
N LEU A 90 -2.87 7.88 -28.08
CA LEU A 90 -3.33 8.93 -27.18
C LEU A 90 -2.30 10.08 -27.10
N LEU A 91 -1.00 9.76 -27.06
CA LEU A 91 0.08 10.75 -27.07
C LEU A 91 0.06 11.59 -28.34
N GLY A 92 -0.19 10.96 -29.50
CA GLY A 92 -0.33 11.67 -30.77
C GLY A 92 -1.43 12.72 -30.69
N ASP A 93 -2.59 12.37 -30.15
CA ASP A 93 -3.73 13.29 -30.01
C ASP A 93 -3.45 14.40 -28.99
N LEU A 94 -2.83 14.08 -27.86
CA LEU A 94 -2.46 15.06 -26.83
C LEU A 94 -1.48 16.12 -27.36
N LYS A 95 -0.53 15.73 -28.21
CA LYS A 95 0.46 16.63 -28.83
C LYS A 95 -0.16 17.62 -29.79
N THR A 96 -1.36 17.38 -30.33
CA THR A 96 -2.07 18.30 -31.24
C THR A 96 -2.74 19.45 -30.48
N VAL A 97 -2.83 19.36 -29.16
CA VAL A 97 -3.55 20.31 -28.31
C VAL A 97 -2.57 21.07 -27.41
N HIS A 98 -2.71 22.40 -27.37
CA HIS A 98 -1.98 23.20 -26.40
C HIS A 98 -2.68 23.13 -25.03
N GLN A 99 -1.96 22.68 -24.00
CA GLN A 99 -2.43 22.53 -22.61
C GLN A 99 -3.72 21.70 -22.51
N PRO A 100 -3.70 20.39 -22.90
CA PRO A 100 -4.87 19.54 -22.76
C PRO A 100 -5.16 19.30 -21.25
N GLU A 101 -6.43 19.34 -20.88
CA GLU A 101 -6.89 18.88 -19.58
C GLU A 101 -7.25 17.40 -19.69
N ILE A 102 -6.74 16.59 -18.77
CA ILE A 102 -6.92 15.13 -18.79
C ILE A 102 -7.63 14.72 -17.51
N VAL A 103 -8.74 13.99 -17.63
CA VAL A 103 -9.54 13.52 -16.47
C VAL A 103 -9.80 12.03 -16.60
N PHE A 104 -9.51 11.26 -15.57
CA PHE A 104 -9.84 9.83 -15.50
C PHE A 104 -10.19 9.38 -14.08
N GLU A 105 -10.89 8.25 -13.99
CA GLU A 105 -11.23 7.65 -12.70
C GLU A 105 -10.13 6.70 -12.22
N ALA A 106 -9.87 6.69 -10.90
CA ALA A 106 -8.94 5.78 -10.25
C ALA A 106 -9.51 4.35 -10.14
N THR A 107 -9.48 3.58 -11.22
CA THR A 107 -9.94 2.20 -11.30
C THR A 107 -8.89 1.20 -10.77
N GLY A 108 -8.52 1.34 -9.51
CA GLY A 108 -7.58 0.45 -8.83
C GLY A 108 -6.22 0.35 -9.55
N VAL A 109 -5.77 -0.90 -9.80
CA VAL A 109 -4.47 -1.16 -10.45
C VAL A 109 -4.46 -0.81 -11.94
N TYR A 110 -5.61 -0.82 -12.61
CA TYR A 110 -5.69 -0.63 -14.06
C TYR A 110 -5.34 0.80 -14.49
N SER A 111 -5.69 1.80 -13.68
CA SER A 111 -5.35 3.20 -13.96
C SER A 111 -3.88 3.55 -13.70
N ARG A 112 -3.08 2.69 -13.02
CA ARG A 112 -1.67 2.98 -12.71
C ARG A 112 -0.80 3.08 -13.98
N ARG A 113 -1.05 2.25 -15.00
CA ARG A 113 -0.29 2.28 -16.26
C ARG A 113 -0.53 3.59 -17.02
N LEU A 114 -1.78 4.03 -17.07
CA LEU A 114 -2.16 5.30 -17.69
C LEU A 114 -1.60 6.49 -16.92
N GLN A 115 -1.61 6.42 -15.58
CA GLN A 115 -1.01 7.44 -14.73
C GLN A 115 0.50 7.57 -15.00
N ALA A 116 1.25 6.46 -14.97
CA ALA A 116 2.68 6.44 -15.25
C ALA A 116 2.98 7.01 -16.65
N PHE A 117 2.17 6.64 -17.66
CA PHE A 117 2.31 7.16 -19.00
C PHE A 117 2.19 8.70 -19.08
N PHE A 118 1.24 9.31 -18.33
CA PHE A 118 1.13 10.76 -18.28
C PHE A 118 2.31 11.42 -17.54
N GLU A 119 2.75 10.81 -16.43
CA GLU A 119 3.90 11.27 -15.66
C GLU A 119 5.20 11.24 -16.50
N ASP A 120 5.46 10.13 -17.20
CA ASP A 120 6.63 9.95 -18.07
C ASP A 120 6.65 10.97 -19.25
N ASN A 121 5.47 11.38 -19.70
CA ASN A 121 5.33 12.36 -20.77
C ASN A 121 5.07 13.79 -20.27
N SER A 122 5.19 14.04 -18.96
CA SER A 122 5.02 15.36 -18.34
C SER A 122 3.64 16.00 -18.55
N TYR A 123 2.59 15.21 -18.69
CA TYR A 123 1.22 15.70 -18.74
C TYR A 123 0.61 15.78 -17.35
N ALA A 124 0.05 16.96 -17.02
CA ALA A 124 -0.80 17.11 -15.84
C ALA A 124 -2.15 16.42 -16.06
N TYR A 125 -2.66 15.77 -15.04
CA TYR A 125 -3.93 15.05 -15.12
C TYR A 125 -4.76 15.23 -13.84
N ILE A 126 -6.05 14.96 -13.94
CA ILE A 126 -7.00 14.93 -12.83
C ILE A 126 -7.47 13.48 -12.64
N ARG A 127 -7.10 12.89 -11.53
CA ARG A 127 -7.50 11.54 -11.14
C ARG A 127 -8.63 11.59 -10.11
N LEU A 128 -9.83 11.19 -10.50
CA LEU A 128 -10.99 11.22 -9.64
C LEU A 128 -11.08 9.97 -8.76
N ASN A 129 -11.54 10.18 -7.53
CA ASN A 129 -11.93 9.07 -6.68
C ASN A 129 -13.25 8.45 -7.21
N PRO A 130 -13.40 7.11 -7.31
CA PRO A 130 -14.62 6.46 -7.80
C PRO A 130 -15.90 6.88 -7.07
N LEU A 131 -15.83 7.13 -5.76
CA LEU A 131 -16.98 7.61 -4.99
C LEU A 131 -17.35 9.05 -5.32
N GLU A 132 -16.37 9.89 -5.60
CA GLU A 132 -16.57 11.26 -6.04
C GLU A 132 -17.13 11.27 -7.44
N SER A 133 -16.51 10.52 -8.35
CA SER A 133 -16.96 10.34 -9.72
C SER A 133 -18.43 9.90 -9.75
N LYS A 134 -18.80 8.84 -9.03
CA LYS A 134 -20.18 8.35 -8.98
C LYS A 134 -21.17 9.42 -8.53
N LYS A 135 -20.86 10.18 -7.46
CA LYS A 135 -21.77 11.22 -6.95
C LYS A 135 -21.96 12.40 -7.89
N GLN A 136 -20.92 12.74 -8.64
CA GLN A 136 -20.92 13.90 -9.54
C GLN A 136 -21.46 13.55 -10.94
N LEU A 137 -21.36 12.27 -11.34
CA LEU A 137 -21.75 11.80 -12.66
C LEU A 137 -23.11 11.10 -12.68
N ASP A 138 -23.72 10.85 -11.51
CA ASP A 138 -25.07 10.27 -11.43
C ASP A 138 -26.09 11.22 -12.06
N SER A 139 -26.73 10.75 -13.13
CA SER A 139 -27.84 11.42 -13.79
C SER A 139 -29.14 10.65 -13.55
N LEU A 140 -30.28 11.35 -13.59
CA LEU A 140 -31.62 10.76 -13.42
C LEU A 140 -31.94 9.66 -14.42
N ARG A 141 -31.23 9.56 -15.56
CA ARG A 141 -31.38 8.50 -16.55
C ARG A 141 -30.19 7.57 -16.52
N VAL A 142 -30.42 6.32 -16.14
CA VAL A 142 -29.40 5.27 -16.02
C VAL A 142 -29.12 4.65 -17.40
N ARG A 143 -28.37 5.36 -18.26
CA ARG A 143 -27.67 4.73 -19.38
C ARG A 143 -26.19 4.68 -19.03
N LYS A 144 -25.67 3.49 -18.81
CA LYS A 144 -24.27 3.26 -18.48
C LYS A 144 -23.58 2.54 -19.63
N THR A 145 -22.61 3.22 -20.24
CA THR A 145 -21.63 2.64 -21.16
C THR A 145 -20.31 3.36 -20.94
N ASP A 146 -19.19 2.68 -21.11
CA ASP A 146 -17.85 3.25 -20.91
C ASP A 146 -17.65 4.54 -21.77
N LYS A 147 -18.26 4.62 -22.96
CA LYS A 147 -18.24 5.82 -23.82
C LYS A 147 -18.95 7.01 -23.18
N ILE A 148 -20.08 6.77 -22.53
CA ILE A 148 -20.86 7.81 -21.83
C ILE A 148 -20.12 8.22 -20.57
N ASP A 149 -19.47 7.29 -19.87
CA ASP A 149 -18.73 7.57 -18.65
C ASP A 149 -17.47 8.41 -18.94
N ALA A 150 -16.74 8.12 -20.02
CA ALA A 150 -15.63 8.98 -20.49
C ALA A 150 -16.09 10.41 -20.84
N GLU A 151 -17.22 10.55 -21.53
CA GLU A 151 -17.81 11.85 -21.87
C GLU A 151 -18.24 12.63 -20.62
N LYS A 152 -18.90 11.96 -19.66
CA LYS A 152 -19.30 12.57 -18.39
C LYS A 152 -18.09 13.02 -17.57
N LEU A 153 -17.00 12.25 -17.55
CA LEU A 153 -15.74 12.66 -16.91
C LEU A 153 -15.22 13.97 -17.49
N ALA A 154 -15.14 14.09 -18.81
CA ALA A 154 -14.73 15.31 -19.48
C ALA A 154 -15.68 16.48 -19.20
N THR A 155 -16.99 16.25 -19.29
CA THR A 155 -18.02 17.28 -19.02
C THR A 155 -17.93 17.79 -17.58
N SER A 156 -17.70 16.91 -16.63
CA SER A 156 -17.56 17.27 -15.21
C SER A 156 -16.39 18.23 -14.96
N GLN A 157 -15.34 18.16 -15.77
CA GLN A 157 -14.21 19.07 -15.66
C GLN A 157 -14.53 20.49 -16.11
N PHE A 158 -15.38 20.64 -17.13
CA PHE A 158 -15.86 21.99 -17.51
C PHE A 158 -16.69 22.64 -16.41
N ILE A 159 -17.49 21.85 -15.68
CA ILE A 159 -18.37 22.35 -14.62
C ILE A 159 -17.58 22.68 -13.36
N LEU A 160 -16.70 21.78 -12.92
CA LEU A 160 -16.05 21.86 -11.60
C LEU A 160 -14.66 22.47 -11.64
N ASN A 161 -14.06 22.63 -12.82
CA ASN A 161 -12.75 23.27 -13.02
C ASN A 161 -11.69 22.84 -11.97
N ARG A 162 -11.50 21.53 -11.84
CA ARG A 162 -10.58 20.96 -10.85
C ARG A 162 -9.14 21.24 -11.20
N LYS A 163 -8.32 21.42 -10.16
CA LYS A 163 -6.87 21.50 -10.31
C LYS A 163 -6.28 20.12 -10.62
N PRO A 164 -5.13 20.06 -11.31
CA PRO A 164 -4.40 18.83 -11.52
C PRO A 164 -4.15 18.07 -10.21
N SER A 165 -4.18 16.76 -10.29
CA SER A 165 -3.85 15.88 -9.16
C SER A 165 -2.39 16.06 -8.77
N TYR A 166 -2.12 15.99 -7.48
CA TYR A 166 -0.75 15.98 -6.98
C TYR A 166 -0.03 14.71 -7.45
N VAL A 167 1.11 14.90 -8.09
CA VAL A 167 2.04 13.82 -8.45
C VAL A 167 3.03 13.65 -7.31
N GLN A 168 3.05 12.48 -6.75
CA GLN A 168 3.94 12.16 -5.65
C GLN A 168 5.31 11.76 -6.18
N GLU A 169 6.38 12.20 -5.52
CA GLU A 169 7.74 11.79 -5.84
C GLU A 169 7.90 10.26 -5.83
N ALA A 170 8.72 9.75 -6.73
CA ALA A 170 8.91 8.32 -6.95
C ALA A 170 9.29 7.56 -5.66
N LEU A 171 10.12 8.17 -4.81
CA LEU A 171 10.58 7.58 -3.55
C LEU A 171 9.41 7.23 -2.61
N TYR A 172 8.46 8.15 -2.42
CA TYR A 172 7.28 7.88 -1.58
C TYR A 172 6.36 6.84 -2.21
N GLN A 173 6.30 6.79 -3.56
CA GLN A 173 5.53 5.77 -4.25
C GLN A 173 6.15 4.38 -4.04
N GLU A 174 7.47 4.26 -4.13
CA GLU A 174 8.22 3.04 -3.89
C GLU A 174 8.06 2.56 -2.43
N LEU A 175 8.20 3.46 -1.47
CA LEU A 175 7.93 3.17 -0.05
C LEU A 175 6.50 2.66 0.17
N ARG A 176 5.52 3.24 -0.50
CA ARG A 176 4.12 2.79 -0.41
C ARG A 176 3.95 1.38 -0.96
N ASP A 177 4.56 1.07 -2.10
CA ASP A 177 4.46 -0.24 -2.71
C ASP A 177 5.16 -1.30 -1.85
N LEU A 178 6.33 -1.00 -1.28
CA LEU A 178 7.02 -1.86 -0.32
C LEU A 178 6.24 -2.04 0.98
N SER A 179 5.65 -0.97 1.52
CA SER A 179 4.81 -1.04 2.72
C SER A 179 3.61 -1.97 2.54
N ARG A 180 2.94 -1.89 1.39
CA ARG A 180 1.82 -2.78 1.07
C ARG A 180 2.28 -4.21 0.86
N PHE A 181 3.43 -4.40 0.23
CA PHE A 181 4.01 -5.72 0.07
C PHE A 181 4.41 -6.33 1.43
N TYR A 182 5.01 -5.55 2.32
CA TYR A 182 5.29 -5.96 3.70
C TYR A 182 4.01 -6.39 4.45
N GLN A 183 2.91 -5.67 4.25
CA GLN A 183 1.62 -6.03 4.86
C GLN A 183 1.06 -7.34 4.29
N ASN A 184 1.13 -7.55 2.97
CA ASN A 184 0.71 -8.81 2.34
C ASN A 184 1.52 -9.99 2.88
N LEU A 185 2.85 -9.87 2.95
CA LEU A 185 3.71 -10.90 3.55
C LEU A 185 3.35 -11.18 5.02
N THR A 186 2.95 -10.13 5.75
CA THR A 186 2.51 -10.30 7.15
C THR A 186 1.18 -11.08 7.22
N GLU A 187 0.26 -10.85 6.30
CA GLU A 187 -1.01 -11.57 6.20
C GLU A 187 -0.77 -13.04 5.78
N ASP A 188 0.14 -13.29 4.83
CA ASP A 188 0.54 -14.64 4.42
C ASP A 188 1.17 -15.43 5.57
N ILE A 189 2.02 -14.78 6.38
CA ILE A 189 2.57 -15.38 7.61
C ILE A 189 1.46 -15.77 8.59
N VAL A 190 0.45 -14.91 8.79
CA VAL A 190 -0.67 -15.23 9.67
C VAL A 190 -1.48 -16.41 9.11
N CYS A 191 -1.76 -16.43 7.82
CA CYS A 191 -2.45 -17.54 7.17
C CYS A 191 -1.67 -18.85 7.31
N SER A 192 -0.36 -18.83 7.05
CA SER A 192 0.50 -20.03 7.17
C SER A 192 0.62 -20.52 8.60
N LYS A 193 0.68 -19.61 9.60
CA LYS A 193 0.64 -19.98 11.03
C LYS A 193 -0.66 -20.70 11.40
N ASN A 194 -1.79 -20.20 10.96
CA ASN A 194 -3.09 -20.81 11.26
C ASN A 194 -3.22 -22.19 10.60
N ARG A 195 -2.68 -22.36 9.40
CA ARG A 195 -2.64 -23.68 8.72
C ARG A 195 -1.71 -24.64 9.43
N LEU A 196 -0.50 -24.21 9.80
CA LEU A 196 0.44 -25.02 10.58
C LEU A 196 -0.18 -25.45 11.91
N HIS A 197 -0.76 -24.51 12.67
CA HIS A 197 -1.47 -24.83 13.91
C HIS A 197 -2.50 -25.94 13.71
N LYS A 198 -3.36 -25.79 12.68
CA LYS A 198 -4.41 -26.78 12.39
C LYS A 198 -3.85 -28.19 12.14
N VAL A 199 -2.75 -28.32 11.40
CA VAL A 199 -2.13 -29.63 11.12
C VAL A 199 -1.43 -30.17 12.36
N LEU A 200 -0.75 -29.32 13.14
CA LEU A 200 -0.11 -29.72 14.40
C LEU A 200 -1.10 -30.25 15.41
N GLN A 201 -2.36 -29.75 15.45
CA GLN A 201 -3.39 -30.28 16.33
C GLN A 201 -3.71 -31.76 16.05
N VAL A 202 -3.37 -32.30 14.89
CA VAL A 202 -3.56 -33.72 14.50
C VAL A 202 -2.29 -34.53 14.66
N THR A 203 -1.11 -33.90 14.55
CA THR A 203 0.17 -34.60 14.51
C THR A 203 0.97 -34.50 15.80
N PHE A 204 1.23 -33.31 16.32
CA PHE A 204 2.01 -33.07 17.54
C PHE A 204 1.63 -31.73 18.21
N PRO A 205 0.41 -31.58 18.78
CA PRO A 205 -0.05 -30.32 19.34
C PRO A 205 0.80 -29.83 20.53
N GLU A 206 1.35 -30.75 21.34
CA GLU A 206 2.15 -30.39 22.50
C GLU A 206 3.45 -29.66 22.13
N LEU A 207 3.94 -29.82 20.90
CA LEU A 207 5.14 -29.13 20.41
C LEU A 207 5.00 -27.61 20.46
N GLU A 208 3.78 -27.06 20.40
CA GLU A 208 3.53 -25.62 20.55
C GLU A 208 3.98 -25.06 21.90
N ASN A 209 4.15 -25.95 22.91
CA ASN A 209 4.60 -25.59 24.26
C ASN A 209 6.12 -25.70 24.45
N ILE A 210 6.90 -26.12 23.44
CA ILE A 210 8.36 -26.35 23.61
C ILE A 210 9.09 -25.05 23.95
N LEU A 211 8.70 -23.92 23.34
CA LEU A 211 9.21 -22.59 23.62
C LEU A 211 8.14 -21.73 24.32
N SER A 212 8.52 -20.56 24.82
CA SER A 212 7.58 -19.59 25.43
C SER A 212 6.56 -19.04 24.45
N SER A 213 6.85 -19.11 23.16
CA SER A 213 5.96 -18.67 22.10
C SER A 213 6.09 -19.62 20.90
N PRO A 214 4.97 -20.09 20.31
CA PRO A 214 4.97 -20.97 19.14
C PRO A 214 5.23 -20.18 17.84
N THR A 215 6.21 -19.32 17.87
CA THR A 215 6.58 -18.49 16.72
C THR A 215 8.08 -18.24 16.66
N GLY A 216 8.60 -17.94 15.47
CA GLY A 216 9.99 -17.58 15.25
C GLY A 216 10.82 -18.71 14.69
N LYS A 217 12.01 -18.36 14.17
CA LYS A 217 12.87 -19.27 13.41
C LYS A 217 13.18 -20.56 14.16
N GLN A 218 13.56 -20.47 15.44
CA GLN A 218 13.88 -21.66 16.23
C GLN A 218 12.70 -22.61 16.35
N TYR A 219 11.51 -22.09 16.63
CA TYR A 219 10.30 -22.92 16.73
C TYR A 219 9.99 -23.63 15.41
N TRP A 220 10.00 -22.92 14.29
CA TRP A 220 9.69 -23.50 13.00
C TRP A 220 10.73 -24.53 12.54
N ASN A 221 12.01 -24.33 12.87
CA ASN A 221 13.05 -25.34 12.63
C ASN A 221 12.80 -26.62 13.45
N LEU A 222 12.37 -26.49 14.71
CA LEU A 222 12.00 -27.65 15.53
C LEU A 222 10.75 -28.36 14.97
N VAL A 223 9.75 -27.63 14.50
CA VAL A 223 8.56 -28.20 13.85
C VAL A 223 8.94 -28.93 12.56
N MET A 224 9.84 -28.40 11.75
CA MET A 224 10.34 -29.11 10.56
C MET A 224 11.05 -30.42 10.90
N ALA A 225 11.83 -30.42 11.98
CA ALA A 225 12.54 -31.61 12.43
C ALA A 225 11.60 -32.66 13.06
N PHE A 226 10.57 -32.19 13.76
CA PHE A 226 9.69 -33.04 14.55
C PHE A 226 8.20 -32.87 14.18
N PRO A 227 7.79 -33.28 12.97
CA PRO A 227 6.39 -33.10 12.52
C PRO A 227 5.39 -33.99 13.29
N CYS A 228 5.88 -35.01 14.00
CA CYS A 228 5.11 -35.96 14.86
C CYS A 228 6.01 -36.39 16.03
N ASN A 229 5.42 -36.80 17.16
CA ASN A 229 6.13 -37.24 18.35
C ASN A 229 7.07 -38.44 18.12
N SER A 230 6.74 -39.35 17.20
CA SER A 230 7.59 -40.50 16.89
C SER A 230 8.96 -40.09 16.34
N PHE A 231 9.09 -38.94 15.65
CA PHE A 231 10.39 -38.43 15.18
C PHE A 231 11.32 -38.05 16.34
N VAL A 232 10.76 -37.70 17.50
CA VAL A 232 11.53 -37.42 18.72
C VAL A 232 11.93 -38.73 19.40
N LEU A 233 10.99 -39.66 19.54
CA LEU A 233 11.15 -40.88 20.33
C LEU A 233 12.10 -41.92 19.68
N GLU A 234 12.35 -41.82 18.38
CA GLU A 234 13.26 -42.69 17.66
C GLU A 234 14.73 -42.20 17.70
N LEU A 235 15.00 -41.01 18.21
CA LEU A 235 16.33 -40.44 18.30
C LEU A 235 16.95 -40.59 19.67
N ASP A 236 18.27 -40.73 19.69
CA ASP A 236 19.04 -40.71 20.94
C ASP A 236 19.27 -39.25 21.45
N ASP A 237 19.75 -39.14 22.67
CA ASP A 237 20.03 -37.83 23.30
C ASP A 237 21.03 -37.01 22.49
N ALA A 238 22.04 -37.61 21.89
CA ALA A 238 23.07 -36.91 21.12
C ALA A 238 22.48 -36.30 19.86
N ALA A 239 21.63 -36.99 19.12
CA ALA A 239 20.94 -36.51 17.93
C ALA A 239 19.95 -35.39 18.25
N LEU A 240 19.17 -35.54 19.35
CA LEU A 240 18.26 -34.51 19.82
C LEU A 240 19.01 -33.20 20.16
N ARG A 241 20.14 -33.29 20.88
CA ARG A 241 21.00 -32.16 21.20
C ARG A 241 21.51 -31.45 19.93
N ALA A 242 21.97 -32.22 18.94
CA ALA A 242 22.45 -31.68 17.68
C ALA A 242 21.36 -30.91 16.95
N ILE A 243 20.15 -31.46 16.83
CA ILE A 243 19.01 -30.81 16.16
C ILE A 243 18.60 -29.52 16.91
N ILE A 244 18.55 -29.54 18.23
CA ILE A 244 18.21 -28.37 19.04
C ILE A 244 19.25 -27.24 18.83
N ARG A 245 20.55 -27.57 18.80
CA ARG A 245 21.58 -26.55 18.50
C ARG A 245 21.46 -26.00 17.08
N GLN A 246 21.17 -26.83 16.09
CA GLN A 246 20.98 -26.41 14.69
C GLN A 246 19.68 -25.62 14.47
N SER A 247 18.70 -25.72 15.38
CA SER A 247 17.43 -25.02 15.26
C SER A 247 17.55 -23.49 15.34
N THR A 248 18.66 -22.99 15.88
CA THR A 248 18.92 -21.55 16.05
C THR A 248 20.33 -21.19 15.61
N SER A 249 20.49 -19.99 15.02
CA SER A 249 21.81 -19.39 14.72
C SER A 249 22.44 -18.70 15.94
N LYS A 250 21.68 -18.52 17.04
CA LYS A 250 22.18 -17.91 18.26
C LYS A 250 22.89 -18.93 19.13
N HIS A 251 23.92 -18.49 19.86
CA HIS A 251 24.55 -19.33 20.84
C HIS A 251 23.52 -19.79 21.90
N ILE A 252 23.49 -21.08 22.16
CA ILE A 252 22.61 -21.71 23.15
C ILE A 252 23.48 -22.44 24.20
N SER A 253 23.26 -22.18 25.47
CA SER A 253 24.00 -22.81 26.55
C SER A 253 23.64 -24.29 26.72
N GLU A 254 24.58 -25.12 27.22
CA GLU A 254 24.36 -26.52 27.46
C GLU A 254 23.17 -26.80 28.41
N ASN A 255 23.03 -26.02 29.45
CA ASN A 255 21.88 -26.12 30.36
C ASN A 255 20.56 -25.89 29.62
N ARG A 256 20.52 -24.97 28.66
CA ARG A 256 19.33 -24.70 27.86
C ARG A 256 19.07 -25.83 26.87
N VAL A 257 20.10 -26.42 26.26
CA VAL A 257 19.98 -27.58 25.37
C VAL A 257 19.40 -28.75 26.16
N THR A 258 19.98 -29.07 27.30
CA THR A 258 19.50 -30.16 28.20
C THR A 258 18.03 -29.95 28.57
N TYR A 259 17.68 -28.75 29.04
CA TYR A 259 16.30 -28.40 29.36
C TYR A 259 15.34 -28.63 28.19
N LEU A 260 15.74 -28.24 26.96
CA LEU A 260 14.88 -28.40 25.79
C LEU A 260 14.78 -29.87 25.34
N VAL A 261 15.84 -30.66 25.45
CA VAL A 261 15.80 -32.12 25.21
C VAL A 261 14.83 -32.79 26.19
N ASP A 262 14.99 -32.57 27.48
CA ASP A 262 14.13 -33.16 28.51
C ASP A 262 12.66 -32.76 28.29
N LYS A 263 12.43 -31.48 28.01
CA LYS A 263 11.09 -30.98 27.74
C LYS A 263 10.49 -31.58 26.46
N LEU A 264 11.25 -31.65 25.37
CA LEU A 264 10.81 -32.22 24.10
C LEU A 264 10.47 -33.70 24.23
N THR A 265 11.32 -34.47 24.90
CA THR A 265 11.09 -35.92 25.19
C THR A 265 9.84 -36.10 26.05
N LYS A 266 9.67 -35.28 27.08
CA LYS A 266 8.46 -35.29 27.90
C LYS A 266 7.20 -35.00 27.10
N LEU A 267 7.21 -33.96 26.24
CA LEU A 267 6.08 -33.64 25.38
C LEU A 267 5.78 -34.75 24.39
N ALA A 268 6.80 -35.37 23.79
CA ALA A 268 6.64 -36.46 22.84
C ALA A 268 6.04 -37.73 23.50
N ASN A 269 6.43 -38.05 24.73
CA ASN A 269 5.87 -39.17 25.48
C ASN A 269 4.41 -38.96 25.90
N HIS A 270 3.97 -37.72 26.08
CA HIS A 270 2.59 -37.39 26.40
C HIS A 270 1.70 -37.16 25.16
N SER A 271 2.29 -37.11 23.98
CA SER A 271 1.58 -36.82 22.73
C SER A 271 1.05 -38.12 22.10
N TYR A 272 -0.11 -38.00 21.48
CA TYR A 272 -0.70 -39.05 20.66
C TYR A 272 -0.94 -38.54 19.24
N CYS A 273 -0.11 -38.98 18.29
CA CYS A 273 -0.27 -38.62 16.86
C CYS A 273 -1.46 -39.39 16.27
N ALA A 274 -2.44 -38.68 15.73
CA ALA A 274 -3.66 -39.27 15.16
C ALA A 274 -3.44 -39.92 13.78
N VAL A 275 -2.26 -39.77 13.18
CA VAL A 275 -1.93 -40.28 11.85
C VAL A 275 -0.60 -41.03 11.84
N LYS A 276 -0.42 -41.89 10.85
CA LYS A 276 0.84 -42.64 10.68
C LYS A 276 1.98 -41.71 10.25
N LYS A 277 3.22 -42.07 10.61
CA LYS A 277 4.45 -41.35 10.20
C LYS A 277 4.60 -41.17 8.68
N THR A 278 4.00 -42.07 7.90
CA THR A 278 3.97 -42.00 6.41
C THR A 278 2.83 -41.14 5.86
N SER A 279 2.04 -40.49 6.72
CA SER A 279 0.95 -39.64 6.29
C SER A 279 1.46 -38.39 5.54
N PRO A 280 0.79 -37.95 4.46
CA PRO A 280 1.08 -36.68 3.81
C PRO A 280 1.05 -35.45 4.75
N MET A 281 0.39 -35.56 5.91
CA MET A 281 0.38 -34.49 6.91
C MET A 281 1.78 -34.17 7.45
N MET A 282 2.71 -35.11 7.43
CA MET A 282 4.11 -34.85 7.81
C MET A 282 4.79 -33.91 6.84
N GLU A 283 4.52 -34.04 5.53
CA GLU A 283 5.00 -33.13 4.50
C GLU A 283 4.32 -31.77 4.61
N GLU A 284 3.02 -31.75 4.94
CA GLU A 284 2.25 -30.51 5.14
C GLU A 284 2.81 -29.68 6.31
N VAL A 285 3.13 -30.31 7.44
CA VAL A 285 3.78 -29.65 8.59
C VAL A 285 5.12 -29.03 8.16
N LYS A 286 5.97 -29.82 7.49
CA LYS A 286 7.28 -29.35 7.01
C LYS A 286 7.14 -28.21 6.01
N TYR A 287 6.17 -28.29 5.11
CA TYR A 287 5.89 -27.27 4.12
C TYR A 287 5.52 -25.94 4.79
N TYR A 288 4.55 -25.92 5.71
CA TYR A 288 4.14 -24.66 6.35
C TYR A 288 5.24 -24.09 7.25
N ALA A 289 6.00 -24.93 7.95
CA ALA A 289 7.13 -24.46 8.76
C ALA A 289 8.24 -23.86 7.89
N GLY A 290 8.59 -24.48 6.77
CA GLY A 290 9.54 -23.98 5.78
C GLY A 290 9.06 -22.68 5.12
N GLU A 291 7.78 -22.62 4.77
CA GLU A 291 7.18 -21.40 4.20
C GLU A 291 7.20 -20.22 5.20
N LEU A 292 6.96 -20.48 6.49
CA LEU A 292 7.06 -19.48 7.54
C LEU A 292 8.48 -18.94 7.72
N LEU A 293 9.49 -19.80 7.61
CA LEU A 293 10.89 -19.38 7.61
C LEU A 293 11.18 -18.46 6.43
N ARG A 294 10.84 -18.90 5.22
CA ARG A 294 11.04 -18.15 3.97
C ARG A 294 10.32 -16.79 3.99
N LEU A 295 9.03 -16.76 4.34
CA LEU A 295 8.24 -15.54 4.41
C LEU A 295 8.79 -14.56 5.44
N SER A 296 9.26 -15.06 6.58
CA SER A 296 9.83 -14.20 7.64
C SER A 296 11.13 -13.55 7.21
N GLU A 297 12.01 -14.28 6.51
CA GLU A 297 13.25 -13.74 5.97
C GLU A 297 12.99 -12.72 4.89
N TYR A 298 12.08 -13.03 3.97
CA TYR A 298 11.74 -12.12 2.89
C TYR A 298 11.08 -10.84 3.42
N ARG A 299 10.17 -10.95 4.39
CA ARG A 299 9.57 -9.79 5.06
C ARG A 299 10.61 -8.90 5.73
N GLN A 300 11.64 -9.50 6.35
CA GLN A 300 12.73 -8.76 6.96
C GLN A 300 13.55 -8.00 5.90
N SER A 301 13.87 -8.63 4.77
CA SER A 301 14.58 -7.97 3.68
C SER A 301 13.79 -6.81 3.06
N VAL A 302 12.45 -6.94 2.99
CA VAL A 302 11.57 -5.84 2.54
C VAL A 302 11.62 -4.68 3.52
N LEU A 303 11.60 -4.96 4.84
CA LEU A 303 11.73 -3.91 5.87
C LEU A 303 13.06 -3.17 5.75
N GLU A 304 14.16 -3.87 5.55
CA GLU A 304 15.49 -3.27 5.38
C GLU A 304 15.53 -2.33 4.17
N LYS A 305 14.90 -2.71 3.05
CA LYS A 305 14.74 -1.82 1.89
C LYS A 305 13.90 -0.58 2.22
N MET A 306 12.81 -0.75 2.94
CA MET A 306 11.98 0.38 3.37
C MET A 306 12.76 1.36 4.26
N ILE A 307 13.57 0.84 5.18
CA ILE A 307 14.42 1.66 6.05
C ILE A 307 15.45 2.43 5.23
N THR A 308 16.15 1.75 4.32
CA THR A 308 17.17 2.38 3.45
C THR A 308 16.59 3.52 2.64
N LEU A 309 15.37 3.36 2.10
CA LEU A 309 14.69 4.42 1.35
C LEU A 309 14.19 5.56 2.24
N ALA A 310 13.74 5.26 3.46
CA ALA A 310 13.18 6.27 4.35
C ALA A 310 14.25 7.06 5.13
N GLN A 311 15.40 6.46 5.41
CA GLN A 311 16.46 7.03 6.25
C GLN A 311 16.94 8.42 5.80
N PRO A 312 17.05 8.77 4.51
CA PRO A 312 17.42 10.11 4.08
C PRO A 312 16.32 11.16 4.30
N LEU A 313 15.08 10.75 4.61
CA LEU A 313 13.97 11.67 4.78
C LEU A 313 13.92 12.23 6.20
N PRO A 314 13.82 13.56 6.38
CA PRO A 314 13.77 14.18 7.71
C PRO A 314 12.62 13.65 8.57
N GLU A 315 11.47 13.33 7.96
CA GLU A 315 10.31 12.80 8.66
C GLU A 315 10.55 11.41 9.26
N TYR A 316 11.55 10.66 8.80
CA TYR A 316 11.84 9.33 9.35
C TYR A 316 12.32 9.43 10.81
N GLU A 317 13.33 10.24 11.08
CA GLU A 317 13.84 10.48 12.44
C GLU A 317 12.79 11.16 13.32
N ILE A 318 12.04 12.11 12.77
CA ILE A 318 10.96 12.79 13.49
C ILE A 318 9.90 11.78 13.94
N LEU A 319 9.51 10.83 13.11
CA LEU A 319 8.53 9.82 13.48
C LEU A 319 9.09 8.84 14.52
N LEU A 320 10.35 8.42 14.39
CA LEU A 320 11.02 7.55 15.36
C LEU A 320 11.15 8.20 16.74
N SER A 321 11.22 9.53 16.82
CA SER A 321 11.26 10.24 18.10
C SER A 321 9.97 10.13 18.92
N ILE A 322 8.84 9.75 18.30
CA ILE A 322 7.56 9.57 18.99
C ILE A 322 7.55 8.18 19.66
N PRO A 323 7.40 8.08 21.00
CA PRO A 323 7.37 6.81 21.71
C PRO A 323 6.34 5.83 21.11
N GLY A 324 6.78 4.59 20.84
CA GLY A 324 5.93 3.54 20.25
C GLY A 324 5.85 3.54 18.73
N ILE A 325 6.53 4.46 18.05
CA ILE A 325 6.73 4.40 16.60
C ILE A 325 8.12 3.81 16.32
N ALA A 326 8.14 2.57 15.86
CA ALA A 326 9.35 1.89 15.40
C ALA A 326 9.50 1.99 13.88
N GLU A 327 10.66 1.56 13.35
CA GLU A 327 11.05 1.62 11.94
C GLU A 327 9.95 1.15 10.97
N THR A 328 9.35 -0.01 11.24
CA THR A 328 8.25 -0.56 10.41
C THR A 328 7.05 0.39 10.35
N THR A 329 6.71 1.03 11.48
CA THR A 329 5.56 1.95 11.56
C THR A 329 5.90 3.27 10.90
N ALA A 330 7.08 3.82 11.14
CA ALA A 330 7.55 5.07 10.55
C ALA A 330 7.59 4.98 9.01
N THR A 331 8.28 3.96 8.47
CA THR A 331 8.37 3.73 7.02
C THR A 331 7.02 3.51 6.36
N SER A 332 6.12 2.79 7.05
CA SER A 332 4.76 2.56 6.54
C SER A 332 3.89 3.83 6.56
N ILE A 333 4.02 4.67 7.57
CA ILE A 333 3.34 5.98 7.64
C ILE A 333 3.82 6.87 6.50
N ILE A 334 5.13 6.98 6.29
CA ILE A 334 5.72 7.77 5.22
C ILE A 334 5.22 7.28 3.85
N GLY A 335 5.28 5.99 3.59
CA GLY A 335 4.82 5.41 2.33
C GLY A 335 3.34 5.67 2.05
N GLU A 336 2.47 5.51 3.04
CA GLU A 336 1.02 5.66 2.82
C GLU A 336 0.53 7.12 2.83
N LEU A 337 1.16 8.02 3.58
CA LEU A 337 0.83 9.44 3.59
C LEU A 337 1.56 10.21 2.48
N GLY A 338 2.75 9.77 2.09
CA GLY A 338 3.64 10.53 1.22
C GLY A 338 4.21 11.76 1.92
N ASP A 339 4.68 12.74 1.14
CA ASP A 339 5.11 14.01 1.74
C ASP A 339 3.93 14.69 2.45
N ILE A 340 4.03 14.74 3.76
CA ILE A 340 2.98 15.30 4.62
C ILE A 340 2.84 16.83 4.44
N ARG A 341 3.86 17.50 3.92
CA ARG A 341 3.90 18.96 3.70
C ARG A 341 2.98 19.39 2.55
N ARG A 342 2.56 18.45 1.69
CA ARG A 342 1.57 18.70 0.62
C ARG A 342 0.16 19.01 1.16
N PHE A 343 -0.11 18.67 2.40
CA PHE A 343 -1.39 18.98 3.03
C PHE A 343 -1.34 20.37 3.68
N HIS A 344 -2.41 21.16 3.51
CA HIS A 344 -2.49 22.49 4.12
C HIS A 344 -2.88 22.46 5.59
N SER A 345 -3.36 21.32 6.10
CA SER A 345 -3.74 21.15 7.51
C SER A 345 -3.82 19.68 7.90
N ALA A 346 -3.73 19.41 9.21
CA ALA A 346 -3.95 18.08 9.77
C ALA A 346 -5.36 17.51 9.45
N ASN A 347 -6.35 18.38 9.27
CA ASN A 347 -7.72 17.96 8.92
C ASN A 347 -7.78 17.38 7.49
N GLN A 348 -6.99 17.87 6.56
CA GLN A 348 -6.91 17.27 5.23
C GLN A 348 -6.31 15.85 5.28
N ILE A 349 -5.37 15.60 6.20
CA ILE A 349 -4.85 14.25 6.43
C ILE A 349 -5.94 13.35 7.02
N ASN A 350 -6.74 13.85 7.97
CA ASN A 350 -7.87 13.10 8.51
C ASN A 350 -8.86 12.67 7.41
N ALA A 351 -9.19 13.58 6.51
CA ALA A 351 -10.04 13.29 5.35
C ALA A 351 -9.36 12.31 4.37
N PHE A 352 -8.05 12.48 4.11
CA PHE A 352 -7.27 11.59 3.23
C PHE A 352 -7.26 10.15 3.73
N ILE A 353 -7.18 9.92 5.04
CA ILE A 353 -7.24 8.58 5.62
C ILE A 353 -8.68 8.12 5.94
N GLY A 354 -9.67 9.02 5.86
CA GLY A 354 -11.09 8.72 6.05
C GLY A 354 -11.49 8.48 7.50
N ILE A 355 -10.93 9.27 8.44
CA ILE A 355 -11.32 9.30 9.85
C ILE A 355 -12.11 10.55 10.23
N ASP A 356 -12.34 11.45 9.27
CA ASP A 356 -13.28 12.55 9.42
C ASP A 356 -14.65 12.03 9.78
N LEU A 357 -15.36 12.76 10.63
CA LEU A 357 -16.70 12.38 11.09
C LEU A 357 -17.75 12.71 10.03
N ARG A 358 -18.63 11.77 9.78
CA ARG A 358 -19.85 12.03 9.02
C ARG A 358 -20.88 12.61 9.95
N HIS A 359 -21.19 13.87 9.76
CA HIS A 359 -22.32 14.55 10.40
C HIS A 359 -23.53 14.49 9.47
N TYR A 360 -24.68 14.05 9.99
CA TYR A 360 -25.94 14.06 9.27
C TYR A 360 -27.04 14.47 10.23
N GLU A 361 -27.64 15.60 9.94
CA GLU A 361 -28.73 16.21 10.68
C GLU A 361 -29.86 16.56 9.72
N SER A 362 -31.09 16.26 10.05
CA SER A 362 -32.25 16.59 9.23
C SER A 362 -33.45 16.86 10.16
N GLY A 363 -33.82 18.12 10.35
CA GLY A 363 -34.81 18.54 11.35
C GLY A 363 -34.37 18.11 12.76
N ASP A 364 -35.25 17.48 13.50
CA ASP A 364 -34.93 16.96 14.84
C ASP A 364 -34.14 15.66 14.87
N PHE A 365 -33.85 15.06 13.69
CA PHE A 365 -33.12 13.81 13.60
C PHE A 365 -31.62 14.05 13.53
N LEU A 366 -30.89 13.63 14.57
CA LEU A 366 -29.42 13.60 14.62
C LEU A 366 -28.93 12.16 14.46
N ALA A 367 -28.28 11.86 13.34
CA ALA A 367 -27.72 10.53 13.13
C ALA A 367 -26.47 10.32 13.98
N LYS A 368 -26.25 9.07 14.45
CA LYS A 368 -25.03 8.71 15.17
C LYS A 368 -23.82 8.95 14.30
N GLU A 369 -22.87 9.70 14.83
CA GLU A 369 -21.61 10.02 14.13
C GLU A 369 -20.75 8.79 13.89
N HIS A 370 -20.25 8.66 12.67
CA HIS A 370 -19.32 7.62 12.26
C HIS A 370 -18.21 8.22 11.41
N ILE A 371 -17.02 7.60 11.43
CA ILE A 371 -15.96 7.96 10.50
C ILE A 371 -16.39 7.66 9.07
N THR A 372 -15.99 8.51 8.12
CA THR A 372 -16.41 8.40 6.70
C THR A 372 -15.91 7.13 6.04
N LYS A 373 -14.74 6.61 6.46
CA LYS A 373 -14.00 5.48 5.84
C LYS A 373 -13.70 5.68 4.34
N ARG A 374 -13.87 6.92 3.84
CA ARG A 374 -13.60 7.30 2.45
C ARG A 374 -12.16 7.78 2.37
N GLY A 375 -11.24 6.95 2.09
CA GLY A 375 -9.83 7.36 2.03
C GLY A 375 -8.92 6.16 2.12
N ASN A 376 -7.66 6.39 2.47
CA ASN A 376 -6.64 5.36 2.49
C ASN A 376 -6.85 4.35 3.65
N PRO A 377 -7.33 3.11 3.40
CA PRO A 377 -7.58 2.13 4.45
C PRO A 377 -6.29 1.58 5.06
N TYR A 378 -5.19 1.57 4.30
CA TYR A 378 -3.88 1.10 4.78
C TYR A 378 -3.31 2.05 5.82
N ALA A 379 -3.28 3.35 5.52
CA ALA A 379 -2.87 4.37 6.49
C ALA A 379 -3.73 4.33 7.76
N ARG A 380 -5.04 4.17 7.62
CA ARG A 380 -5.96 4.05 8.75
C ARG A 380 -5.66 2.82 9.62
N LYS A 381 -5.38 1.65 9.01
CA LYS A 381 -4.99 0.40 9.70
C LYS A 381 -3.68 0.58 10.46
N ILE A 382 -2.67 1.20 9.83
CA ILE A 382 -1.35 1.44 10.43
C ILE A 382 -1.49 2.38 11.65
N LEU A 383 -2.15 3.51 11.47
CA LEU A 383 -2.33 4.50 12.55
C LEU A 383 -3.19 3.96 13.69
N PHE A 384 -4.18 3.13 13.40
CA PHE A 384 -4.98 2.46 14.44
C PHE A 384 -4.12 1.55 15.31
N LYS A 385 -3.25 0.74 14.69
CA LYS A 385 -2.30 -0.12 15.42
C LYS A 385 -1.24 0.70 16.15
N CYS A 386 -0.81 1.82 15.55
CA CYS A 386 0.19 2.71 16.11
C CYS A 386 -0.24 3.26 17.49
N ILE A 387 -1.52 3.64 17.69
CA ILE A 387 -2.01 4.11 18.98
C ILE A 387 -1.84 3.05 20.09
N HIS A 388 -2.09 1.79 19.79
CA HIS A 388 -1.88 0.71 20.78
C HIS A 388 -0.39 0.51 21.10
N ASN A 389 0.48 0.65 20.10
CA ASN A 389 1.93 0.60 20.33
C ASN A 389 2.40 1.77 21.21
N ILE A 390 1.90 2.99 20.94
CA ILE A 390 2.19 4.18 21.75
C ILE A 390 1.70 3.99 23.19
N ALA A 391 0.50 3.47 23.38
CA ALA A 391 -0.04 3.20 24.72
C ALA A 391 0.79 2.14 25.47
N SER A 392 1.29 1.13 24.77
CA SER A 392 2.18 0.13 25.38
C SER A 392 3.55 0.71 25.72
N ALA A 393 4.15 1.50 24.84
CA ALA A 393 5.47 2.11 25.04
C ALA A 393 5.46 3.18 26.13
N SER A 394 4.32 3.80 26.41
CA SER A 394 4.18 4.88 27.41
C SER A 394 4.47 4.44 28.86
N HIS A 395 4.48 3.12 29.13
CA HIS A 395 4.91 2.60 30.44
C HIS A 395 6.39 2.86 30.76
N THR A 396 7.22 2.99 29.72
CA THR A 396 8.65 3.30 29.85
C THR A 396 9.00 4.70 29.35
N ASN A 397 8.35 5.15 28.28
CA ASN A 397 8.61 6.44 27.64
C ASN A 397 7.31 7.28 27.60
N PRO A 398 7.13 8.28 28.45
CA PRO A 398 5.90 9.07 28.51
C PRO A 398 5.54 9.71 27.17
N CYS A 399 4.22 9.73 26.86
CA CYS A 399 3.72 10.27 25.61
C CYS A 399 2.34 10.89 25.79
N HIS A 400 2.19 12.18 25.49
CA HIS A 400 0.91 12.91 25.63
C HIS A 400 -0.23 12.34 24.79
N ILE A 401 0.08 11.57 23.75
CA ILE A 401 -0.92 10.86 22.94
C ILE A 401 -1.47 9.67 23.73
N ALA A 402 -0.60 8.94 24.43
CA ALA A 402 -1.03 7.88 25.33
C ALA A 402 -1.82 8.42 26.52
N ASP A 403 -1.37 9.52 27.13
CA ASP A 403 -2.10 10.15 28.23
C ASP A 403 -3.53 10.54 27.82
N PHE A 404 -3.65 11.10 26.62
CA PHE A 404 -4.97 11.43 26.06
C PHE A 404 -5.83 10.18 25.81
N TYR A 405 -5.24 9.11 25.27
CA TYR A 405 -5.94 7.84 25.03
C TYR A 405 -6.43 7.23 26.33
N GLU A 406 -5.58 7.14 27.35
CA GLU A 406 -5.93 6.56 28.66
C GLU A 406 -6.94 7.43 29.43
N LYS A 407 -6.78 8.77 29.39
CA LYS A 407 -7.76 9.70 29.96
C LYS A 407 -9.15 9.48 29.35
N ARG A 408 -9.25 9.41 28.02
CA ARG A 408 -10.54 9.18 27.37
C ARG A 408 -11.14 7.81 27.69
N LYS A 409 -10.31 6.78 27.81
CA LYS A 409 -10.74 5.43 28.16
C LYS A 409 -11.29 5.37 29.57
N ARG A 410 -10.66 6.03 30.54
CA ARG A 410 -11.12 6.10 31.92
C ARG A 410 -12.42 6.90 32.10
N GLN A 411 -12.59 7.97 31.33
CA GLN A 411 -13.76 8.86 31.41
C GLN A 411 -14.99 8.34 30.64
N SER A 412 -14.84 7.28 29.89
CA SER A 412 -15.89 6.80 29.00
C SER A 412 -16.67 5.65 29.62
N GLN A 413 -17.99 5.67 29.44
CA GLN A 413 -18.88 4.56 29.75
C GLN A 413 -18.93 3.50 28.62
N VAL A 414 -18.29 3.79 27.47
CA VAL A 414 -18.28 2.90 26.30
C VAL A 414 -17.21 1.83 26.46
N THR A 415 -17.60 0.56 26.41
CA THR A 415 -16.70 -0.60 26.51
C THR A 415 -15.75 -0.74 25.32
N SER A 416 -16.15 -0.23 24.14
CA SER A 416 -15.33 -0.30 22.93
C SER A 416 -14.19 0.72 22.95
N THR A 417 -12.95 0.26 22.70
CA THR A 417 -11.79 1.15 22.60
C THR A 417 -11.70 1.91 21.26
N LYS A 418 -12.48 1.50 20.24
CA LYS A 418 -12.41 2.09 18.88
C LYS A 418 -12.60 3.61 18.83
N PRO A 419 -13.62 4.21 19.49
CA PRO A 419 -13.78 5.67 19.48
C PRO A 419 -12.59 6.41 20.10
N HIS A 420 -12.00 5.86 21.17
CA HIS A 420 -10.87 6.46 21.86
C HIS A 420 -9.62 6.39 20.99
N THR A 421 -9.40 5.25 20.30
CA THR A 421 -8.32 5.08 19.34
C THR A 421 -8.42 6.08 18.19
N ILE A 422 -9.62 6.27 17.60
CA ILE A 422 -9.81 7.24 16.51
C ILE A 422 -9.54 8.67 17.00
N ALA A 423 -10.04 9.06 18.16
CA ALA A 423 -9.76 10.39 18.72
C ALA A 423 -8.24 10.60 18.97
N SER A 424 -7.54 9.56 19.38
CA SER A 424 -6.07 9.59 19.57
C SER A 424 -5.30 9.64 18.25
N ILE A 425 -5.83 9.04 17.17
CA ILE A 425 -5.24 9.20 15.83
C ILE A 425 -5.33 10.66 15.38
N HIS A 426 -6.43 11.35 15.60
CA HIS A 426 -6.53 12.80 15.31
C HIS A 426 -5.45 13.61 16.06
N ARG A 427 -5.17 13.25 17.31
CA ARG A 427 -4.10 13.90 18.08
C ARG A 427 -2.73 13.56 17.51
N LEU A 428 -2.45 12.29 17.21
CA LEU A 428 -1.20 11.84 16.60
C LEU A 428 -0.95 12.56 15.28
N ILE A 429 -1.95 12.66 14.41
CA ILE A 429 -1.82 13.34 13.10
C ILE A 429 -1.48 14.82 13.28
N ARG A 430 -2.12 15.51 14.21
CA ARG A 430 -1.77 16.91 14.51
C ARG A 430 -0.34 17.05 15.00
N THR A 431 0.10 16.13 15.86
CA THR A 431 1.47 16.10 16.35
C THR A 431 2.46 15.83 15.22
N MET A 432 2.27 14.78 14.43
CA MET A 432 3.13 14.46 13.28
C MET A 432 3.19 15.62 12.28
N TYR A 433 2.04 16.19 11.93
CA TYR A 433 1.96 17.33 11.02
C TYR A 433 2.78 18.52 11.52
N TYR A 434 2.62 18.88 12.80
CA TYR A 434 3.38 19.96 13.41
C TYR A 434 4.88 19.67 13.43
N LEU A 435 5.29 18.49 13.91
CA LEU A 435 6.70 18.13 14.02
C LEU A 435 7.40 18.11 12.66
N ILE A 436 6.78 17.53 11.64
CA ILE A 436 7.36 17.42 10.30
C ILE A 436 7.41 18.77 9.60
N THR A 437 6.35 19.59 9.69
CA THR A 437 6.33 20.92 9.04
C THR A 437 7.29 21.91 9.69
N HIS A 438 7.64 21.73 10.97
CA HIS A 438 8.60 22.58 11.70
C HIS A 438 9.98 21.94 11.87
N ASN A 439 10.19 20.74 11.30
CA ASN A 439 11.42 19.96 11.43
C ASN A 439 11.89 19.81 12.88
N LYS A 440 10.99 19.36 13.78
CA LYS A 440 11.24 19.19 15.21
C LYS A 440 11.08 17.75 15.63
N LEU A 441 11.93 17.30 16.53
CA LEU A 441 11.76 16.02 17.22
C LEU A 441 10.67 16.13 18.28
N TYR A 442 10.09 14.99 18.64
CA TYR A 442 9.09 14.90 19.70
C TYR A 442 9.74 15.16 21.07
N ASP A 443 9.13 16.03 21.85
CA ASP A 443 9.51 16.31 23.24
C ASP A 443 8.26 16.32 24.12
N TYR A 444 8.24 15.41 25.10
CA TYR A 444 7.13 15.30 26.06
C TYR A 444 7.04 16.50 27.00
N THR A 445 8.18 17.06 27.41
CA THR A 445 8.23 18.17 28.38
C THR A 445 7.64 19.46 27.82
N SER A 446 7.83 19.71 26.54
CA SER A 446 7.27 20.88 25.85
C SER A 446 5.73 20.87 25.77
N THR A 447 5.10 19.70 26.01
CA THR A 447 3.63 19.55 25.99
C THR A 447 2.97 19.76 27.33
N GLN A 448 3.71 19.76 28.43
CA GLN A 448 3.20 19.97 29.79
C GLN A 448 2.98 21.44 30.12
N ASN A 449 3.64 22.36 29.41
CA ASN A 449 3.59 23.79 29.62
C ASN A 449 2.50 24.52 28.80
N ARG A 450 1.54 23.79 28.26
CA ARG A 450 0.35 24.27 27.55
C ARG A 450 -0.90 23.58 28.14
#